data_8f0f4409558d3c6287072cabaa88956a
#
_entry.id   8f0f4409558d3c6287072cabaa88956a
#
_cell.length_a   1.000
_cell.length_b   1.000
_cell.length_c   1.000
_cell.angle_alpha   90.00
_cell.angle_beta   90.00
_cell.angle_gamma   90.00
#
_symmetry.space_group_name_H-M   'P 1'
#
loop_
_entity.id
_entity.type
_entity.pdbx_description
1 polymer ?
#
loop_
_entity_poly.entity_id
_entity_poly.type
_entity_poly.pdbx_seq_one_letter_code
_entity_poly.pdbx_strand_id
1 'polypeptide(L)'
;MKRHLFLYLFVLASLACHAPKDQAYQDKSGFVQVHKVIPSIAYDIRYYGNDNFLGVRVDGYKAPTAYLTKEAAEALKKVQDELNEEGLGLLVFDGYRPQKAVDHFVRWSKAVSDTLTKAKYYPEIDKAKVFELGFVATKSSHTRGSTVDLTIINLETKKELDMGSGFDFFGAISIHDFP
;
A
#
# COMPACT_ATOMS: atom_id res chain seq x y z
N MET A 1 -60.99 -25.61 49.14
CA MET A 1 -59.63 -25.65 48.77
C MET A 1 -59.43 -24.96 47.37
N LYS A 2 -59.00 -23.71 47.33
CA LYS A 2 -58.86 -22.95 46.08
C LYS A 2 -57.36 -22.96 45.72
N ARG A 3 -57.05 -23.60 44.58
CA ARG A 3 -55.66 -23.62 44.04
C ARG A 3 -55.45 -22.36 43.18
N HIS A 4 -54.56 -21.47 43.60
CA HIS A 4 -54.17 -20.31 42.81
C HIS A 4 -53.03 -20.76 41.86
N LEU A 5 -53.34 -20.67 40.54
CA LEU A 5 -52.39 -20.90 39.46
C LEU A 5 -51.65 -19.60 39.21
N PHE A 6 -50.38 -19.54 39.59
CA PHE A 6 -49.47 -18.42 39.25
C PHE A 6 -48.94 -18.61 37.83
N LEU A 7 -49.36 -17.75 36.93
CA LEU A 7 -48.84 -17.68 35.56
C LEU A 7 -47.59 -16.81 35.55
N TYR A 8 -46.39 -17.42 35.41
CA TYR A 8 -45.16 -16.68 35.20
C TYR A 8 -45.05 -16.30 33.73
N LEU A 9 -45.19 -15.00 33.45
CA LEU A 9 -44.96 -14.42 32.14
C LEU A 9 -43.42 -14.19 31.97
N PHE A 10 -42.76 -15.07 31.21
CA PHE A 10 -41.36 -14.86 30.80
C PHE A 10 -41.31 -13.82 29.69
N VAL A 11 -40.90 -12.58 30.01
CA VAL A 11 -40.55 -11.57 29.00
C VAL A 11 -39.16 -11.87 28.52
N LEU A 12 -39.06 -12.49 27.34
CA LEU A 12 -37.80 -12.60 26.61
C LEU A 12 -37.42 -11.20 26.03
N ALA A 13 -36.57 -10.49 26.75
CA ALA A 13 -35.93 -9.31 26.20
C ALA A 13 -34.88 -9.74 25.16
N SER A 14 -35.24 -9.67 23.88
CA SER A 14 -34.28 -9.81 22.77
C SER A 14 -33.32 -8.63 22.80
N LEU A 15 -32.09 -8.84 23.35
CA LEU A 15 -30.98 -7.92 23.11
C LEU A 15 -30.63 -8.00 21.61
N ALA A 16 -31.22 -7.11 20.83
CA ALA A 16 -30.68 -6.84 19.48
C ALA A 16 -29.32 -6.23 19.64
N CYS A 17 -28.28 -7.06 19.43
CA CYS A 17 -26.91 -6.60 19.30
C CYS A 17 -26.83 -5.73 18.04
N HIS A 18 -26.96 -4.41 18.20
CA HIS A 18 -26.67 -3.47 17.13
C HIS A 18 -25.15 -3.49 16.93
N ALA A 19 -24.70 -4.19 15.89
CA ALA A 19 -23.34 -3.98 15.37
C ALA A 19 -23.20 -2.48 15.08
N PRO A 20 -22.09 -1.84 15.49
CA PRO A 20 -21.86 -0.45 15.14
C PRO A 20 -21.90 -0.37 13.62
N LYS A 21 -22.81 0.44 13.06
CA LYS A 21 -22.75 0.83 11.65
C LYS A 21 -21.39 1.48 11.47
N ASP A 22 -20.55 0.87 10.64
CA ASP A 22 -19.31 1.48 10.18
C ASP A 22 -19.66 2.87 9.67
N GLN A 23 -19.42 3.85 10.52
CA GLN A 23 -19.52 5.25 10.16
C GLN A 23 -18.32 5.46 9.23
N ALA A 24 -18.59 5.36 7.92
CA ALA A 24 -17.60 5.64 6.90
C ALA A 24 -17.00 7.00 7.25
N TYR A 25 -15.76 6.99 7.74
CA TYR A 25 -15.01 8.19 8.00
C TYR A 25 -14.87 8.90 6.64
N GLN A 26 -15.73 9.89 6.41
CA GLN A 26 -15.63 10.76 5.25
C GLN A 26 -14.41 11.64 5.49
N ASP A 27 -13.26 11.15 5.08
CA ASP A 27 -12.05 11.93 5.01
C ASP A 27 -12.29 13.06 4.02
N LYS A 28 -12.33 14.30 4.54
CA LYS A 28 -12.50 15.52 3.75
C LYS A 28 -11.29 15.82 2.86
N SER A 29 -10.23 15.01 2.93
CA SER A 29 -9.01 15.16 2.12
C SER A 29 -9.18 14.74 0.67
N GLY A 30 -10.25 14.02 0.32
CA GLY A 30 -10.44 13.40 -1.01
C GLY A 30 -9.66 12.09 -1.20
N PHE A 31 -8.96 11.62 -0.16
CA PHE A 31 -8.26 10.34 -0.18
C PHE A 31 -9.11 9.21 0.39
N VAL A 32 -8.93 8.02 -0.12
CA VAL A 32 -9.56 6.78 0.38
C VAL A 32 -8.49 5.72 0.65
N GLN A 33 -8.74 4.87 1.63
CA GLN A 33 -7.94 3.66 1.80
C GLN A 33 -8.28 2.69 0.67
N VAL A 34 -7.27 2.25 -0.07
CA VAL A 34 -7.47 1.45 -1.28
C VAL A 34 -8.22 0.14 -0.98
N HIS A 35 -7.93 -0.55 0.12
CA HIS A 35 -8.64 -1.79 0.49
C HIS A 35 -10.14 -1.60 0.80
N LYS A 36 -10.60 -0.39 1.09
CA LYS A 36 -12.04 -0.11 1.27
C LYS A 36 -12.77 -0.04 -0.07
N VAL A 37 -12.05 0.29 -1.14
CA VAL A 37 -12.59 0.31 -2.51
C VAL A 37 -12.34 -1.03 -3.21
N ILE A 38 -11.21 -1.67 -2.90
CA ILE A 38 -10.76 -2.94 -3.49
C ILE A 38 -10.42 -3.91 -2.36
N PRO A 39 -11.41 -4.61 -1.76
CA PRO A 39 -11.17 -5.50 -0.62
C PRO A 39 -10.23 -6.68 -0.92
N SER A 40 -10.14 -7.11 -2.18
CA SER A 40 -9.30 -8.23 -2.64
C SER A 40 -7.85 -7.84 -2.91
N ILE A 41 -7.48 -6.54 -2.88
CA ILE A 41 -6.13 -6.09 -3.21
C ILE A 41 -5.12 -6.54 -2.15
N ALA A 42 -3.96 -7.00 -2.60
CA ALA A 42 -2.87 -7.36 -1.70
C ALA A 42 -1.94 -6.16 -1.42
N TYR A 43 -1.30 -6.16 -0.25
CA TYR A 43 -0.34 -5.15 0.16
C TYR A 43 0.99 -5.74 0.59
N ASP A 44 2.06 -5.12 0.17
CA ASP A 44 3.39 -5.19 0.74
C ASP A 44 3.97 -3.77 0.82
N ILE A 45 3.46 -2.98 1.78
CA ILE A 45 3.82 -1.55 1.89
C ILE A 45 5.27 -1.42 2.35
N ARG A 46 6.18 -1.39 1.37
CA ARG A 46 7.64 -1.44 1.55
C ARG A 46 8.17 -0.36 2.49
N TYR A 47 7.63 0.86 2.38
CA TYR A 47 8.10 1.98 3.19
C TYR A 47 7.59 1.99 4.64
N TYR A 48 6.61 1.15 4.97
CA TYR A 48 6.22 0.91 6.36
C TYR A 48 7.20 -0.02 7.08
N GLY A 49 7.81 -0.95 6.37
CA GLY A 49 8.82 -1.89 6.86
C GLY A 49 10.24 -1.37 6.69
N ASN A 50 11.17 -2.31 6.73
CA ASN A 50 12.60 -2.08 6.47
C ASN A 50 13.10 -2.74 5.18
N ASP A 51 12.24 -3.46 4.46
CA ASP A 51 12.59 -4.04 3.17
C ASP A 51 12.34 -3.04 2.02
N ASN A 52 13.15 -1.99 2.02
CA ASN A 52 13.18 -0.92 1.04
C ASN A 52 14.62 -0.41 0.86
N PHE A 53 14.86 0.47 -0.10
CA PHE A 53 16.22 0.94 -0.40
C PHE A 53 16.87 1.77 0.72
N LEU A 54 16.12 2.24 1.72
CA LEU A 54 16.68 2.90 2.90
C LEU A 54 17.11 1.89 3.97
N GLY A 55 16.50 0.69 4.01
CA GLY A 55 16.74 -0.32 5.04
C GLY A 55 16.04 -0.04 6.37
N VAL A 56 15.17 0.98 6.43
CA VAL A 56 14.45 1.41 7.62
C VAL A 56 13.05 1.87 7.24
N ARG A 57 12.13 1.95 8.25
CA ARG A 57 10.83 2.57 8.02
C ARG A 57 10.98 4.02 7.57
N VAL A 58 10.27 4.37 6.51
CA VAL A 58 10.29 5.72 5.95
C VAL A 58 9.40 6.66 6.76
N ASP A 59 9.86 7.90 6.92
CA ASP A 59 9.11 8.93 7.64
C ASP A 59 7.73 9.14 7.02
N GLY A 60 6.71 9.07 7.86
CA GLY A 60 5.33 9.29 7.42
C GLY A 60 4.50 8.05 7.26
N TYR A 61 5.08 6.89 7.09
CA TYR A 61 4.37 5.63 7.03
C TYR A 61 4.05 5.13 8.44
N LYS A 62 2.78 5.25 8.84
CA LYS A 62 2.33 4.91 10.19
C LYS A 62 1.60 3.55 10.27
N ALA A 63 1.18 3.03 9.13
CA ALA A 63 0.47 1.76 8.99
C ALA A 63 0.78 1.11 7.62
N PRO A 64 0.67 -0.23 7.50
CA PRO A 64 0.87 -0.96 6.24
C PRO A 64 -0.38 -0.86 5.36
N THR A 65 -0.69 0.35 4.90
CA THR A 65 -1.89 0.62 4.08
C THR A 65 -1.59 1.68 3.03
N ALA A 66 -2.27 1.59 1.89
CA ALA A 66 -2.18 2.56 0.81
C ALA A 66 -3.42 3.47 0.78
N TYR A 67 -3.18 4.73 0.45
CA TYR A 67 -4.21 5.74 0.18
C TYR A 67 -4.05 6.23 -1.26
N LEU A 68 -5.16 6.44 -1.94
CA LEU A 68 -5.23 7.10 -3.25
C LEU A 68 -6.36 8.13 -3.24
N THR A 69 -6.41 9.00 -4.25
CA THR A 69 -7.64 9.76 -4.52
C THR A 69 -8.75 8.77 -4.86
N LYS A 70 -10.00 9.16 -4.62
CA LYS A 70 -11.15 8.29 -4.89
C LYS A 70 -11.18 7.85 -6.35
N GLU A 71 -10.94 8.77 -7.27
CA GLU A 71 -10.94 8.51 -8.72
C GLU A 71 -9.85 7.51 -9.13
N ALA A 72 -8.64 7.65 -8.55
CA ALA A 72 -7.54 6.72 -8.81
C ALA A 72 -7.83 5.32 -8.25
N ALA A 73 -8.42 5.24 -7.05
CA ALA A 73 -8.79 3.96 -6.45
C ALA A 73 -9.91 3.26 -7.24
N GLU A 74 -10.91 4.01 -7.75
CA GLU A 74 -11.97 3.47 -8.60
C GLU A 74 -11.44 3.01 -9.96
N ALA A 75 -10.46 3.71 -10.53
CA ALA A 75 -9.80 3.29 -11.76
C ALA A 75 -8.97 2.00 -11.52
N LEU A 76 -8.21 1.95 -10.42
CA LEU A 76 -7.43 0.78 -10.04
C LEU A 76 -8.31 -0.45 -9.79
N LYS A 77 -9.53 -0.24 -9.25
CA LYS A 77 -10.50 -1.32 -9.05
C LYS A 77 -10.85 -2.03 -10.35
N LYS A 78 -11.04 -1.29 -11.44
CA LYS A 78 -11.35 -1.90 -12.75
C LYS A 78 -10.22 -2.81 -13.21
N VAL A 79 -8.96 -2.37 -13.04
CA VAL A 79 -7.78 -3.21 -13.34
C VAL A 79 -7.75 -4.47 -12.48
N GLN A 80 -8.02 -4.35 -11.18
CA GLN A 80 -8.09 -5.51 -10.28
C GLN A 80 -9.20 -6.48 -10.69
N ASP A 81 -10.39 -5.96 -11.06
CA ASP A 81 -11.52 -6.79 -11.45
C ASP A 81 -11.21 -7.57 -12.74
N GLU A 82 -10.61 -6.93 -13.74
CA GLU A 82 -10.17 -7.57 -15.01
C GLU A 82 -9.10 -8.65 -14.75
N LEU A 83 -8.08 -8.36 -13.94
CA LEU A 83 -7.04 -9.34 -13.60
C LEU A 83 -7.60 -10.55 -12.84
N ASN A 84 -8.61 -10.35 -11.99
CA ASN A 84 -9.23 -11.44 -11.24
C ASN A 84 -9.88 -12.49 -12.16
N GLU A 85 -10.40 -12.09 -13.32
CA GLU A 85 -10.97 -13.01 -14.33
C GLU A 85 -9.92 -13.96 -14.90
N GLU A 86 -8.64 -13.55 -14.88
CA GLU A 86 -7.49 -14.32 -15.36
C GLU A 86 -6.75 -15.07 -14.23
N GLY A 87 -7.27 -15.06 -12.99
CA GLY A 87 -6.61 -15.66 -11.83
C GLY A 87 -5.41 -14.85 -11.33
N LEU A 88 -5.31 -13.59 -11.75
CA LEU A 88 -4.27 -12.64 -11.36
C LEU A 88 -4.84 -11.58 -10.42
N GLY A 89 -3.95 -10.84 -9.76
CA GLY A 89 -4.33 -9.73 -8.90
C GLY A 89 -3.19 -8.74 -8.72
N LEU A 90 -3.47 -7.62 -8.05
CA LEU A 90 -2.49 -6.59 -7.77
C LEU A 90 -1.91 -6.74 -6.36
N LEU A 91 -0.60 -6.49 -6.25
CA LEU A 91 0.13 -6.30 -5.00
C LEU A 91 0.66 -4.86 -4.95
N VAL A 92 0.17 -4.06 -4.03
CA VAL A 92 0.54 -2.64 -3.90
C VAL A 92 1.72 -2.49 -2.95
N PHE A 93 2.76 -1.81 -3.42
CA PHE A 93 3.96 -1.46 -2.65
C PHE A 93 3.86 -0.05 -2.05
N ASP A 94 3.30 0.92 -2.79
CA ASP A 94 3.11 2.30 -2.34
C ASP A 94 1.93 2.98 -3.06
N GLY A 95 1.32 3.95 -2.38
CA GLY A 95 0.28 4.83 -2.91
C GLY A 95 0.61 6.28 -2.60
N TYR A 96 -0.25 7.00 -1.86
CA TYR A 96 0.06 8.34 -1.40
C TYR A 96 1.34 8.36 -0.56
N ARG A 97 2.32 9.13 -1.01
CA ARG A 97 3.61 9.34 -0.34
C ARG A 97 3.68 10.76 0.21
N PRO A 98 3.71 10.95 1.54
CA PRO A 98 3.79 12.28 2.11
C PRO A 98 5.15 12.94 1.82
N GLN A 99 5.19 14.27 1.70
CA GLN A 99 6.44 15.00 1.40
C GLN A 99 7.59 14.65 2.34
N LYS A 100 7.32 14.43 3.62
CA LYS A 100 8.37 14.03 4.59
C LYS A 100 9.05 12.69 4.27
N ALA A 101 8.37 11.79 3.55
CA ALA A 101 8.98 10.58 3.02
C ALA A 101 9.97 10.91 1.91
N VAL A 102 9.60 11.80 0.99
CA VAL A 102 10.50 12.30 -0.05
C VAL A 102 11.71 13.01 0.57
N ASP A 103 11.48 13.82 1.61
CA ASP A 103 12.57 14.48 2.36
C ASP A 103 13.50 13.46 3.05
N HIS A 104 12.96 12.31 3.49
CA HIS A 104 13.77 11.20 4.02
C HIS A 104 14.65 10.59 2.94
N PHE A 105 14.14 10.39 1.72
CA PHE A 105 14.94 9.93 0.57
C PHE A 105 16.11 10.89 0.27
N VAL A 106 15.84 12.20 0.31
CA VAL A 106 16.89 13.22 0.14
C VAL A 106 17.96 13.13 1.23
N ARG A 107 17.57 12.95 2.49
CA ARG A 107 18.56 12.79 3.58
C ARG A 107 19.35 11.49 3.43
N TRP A 108 18.69 10.40 3.08
CA TRP A 108 19.34 9.11 2.84
C TRP A 108 20.40 9.18 1.73
N SER A 109 20.11 9.84 0.60
CA SER A 109 21.04 9.94 -0.51
C SER A 109 22.32 10.71 -0.16
N LYS A 110 22.23 11.66 0.79
CA LYS A 110 23.38 12.44 1.28
C LYS A 110 24.29 11.65 2.23
N ALA A 111 23.79 10.58 2.83
CA ALA A 111 24.53 9.70 3.72
C ALA A 111 25.29 8.64 2.89
N VAL A 112 26.25 9.06 2.08
CA VAL A 112 26.94 8.21 1.10
C VAL A 112 27.73 7.05 1.72
N SER A 113 28.15 7.17 2.98
CA SER A 113 28.85 6.11 3.72
C SER A 113 27.91 4.99 4.18
N ASP A 114 26.60 5.24 4.25
CA ASP A 114 25.62 4.21 4.53
C ASP A 114 25.32 3.39 3.27
N THR A 115 25.81 2.16 3.24
CA THR A 115 25.70 1.23 2.11
C THR A 115 24.91 -0.04 2.48
N LEU A 116 24.15 0.00 3.58
CA LEU A 116 23.43 -1.16 4.14
C LEU A 116 22.63 -1.93 3.08
N THR A 117 21.94 -1.22 2.21
CA THR A 117 21.04 -1.79 1.22
C THR A 117 21.63 -1.85 -0.20
N LYS A 118 22.89 -1.42 -0.38
CA LYS A 118 23.53 -1.26 -1.70
C LYS A 118 23.48 -2.55 -2.51
N ALA A 119 23.87 -3.67 -1.93
CA ALA A 119 23.94 -4.95 -2.65
C ALA A 119 22.57 -5.40 -3.21
N LYS A 120 21.47 -5.05 -2.55
CA LYS A 120 20.12 -5.46 -2.96
C LYS A 120 19.47 -4.47 -3.92
N TYR A 121 19.61 -3.16 -3.67
CA TYR A 121 18.80 -2.15 -4.36
C TYR A 121 19.56 -1.31 -5.39
N TYR A 122 20.88 -1.09 -5.22
CA TYR A 122 21.66 -0.24 -6.12
C TYR A 122 23.12 -0.70 -6.24
N PRO A 123 23.34 -1.99 -6.62
CA PRO A 123 24.68 -2.60 -6.59
C PRO A 123 25.71 -1.83 -7.44
N GLU A 124 25.28 -1.32 -8.59
CA GLU A 124 26.13 -0.64 -9.57
C GLU A 124 26.02 0.88 -9.53
N ILE A 125 25.05 1.43 -8.77
CA ILE A 125 24.80 2.86 -8.73
C ILE A 125 25.54 3.51 -7.57
N ASP A 126 26.14 4.65 -7.83
CA ASP A 126 26.61 5.55 -6.78
C ASP A 126 25.42 6.23 -6.12
N LYS A 127 25.26 6.05 -4.80
CA LYS A 127 24.18 6.63 -4.01
C LYS A 127 24.08 8.14 -4.18
N ALA A 128 25.18 8.85 -4.35
CA ALA A 128 25.20 10.28 -4.59
C ALA A 128 24.53 10.69 -5.90
N LYS A 129 24.44 9.77 -6.87
CA LYS A 129 23.90 10.03 -8.22
C LYS A 129 22.45 9.61 -8.42
N VAL A 130 21.78 9.03 -7.41
CA VAL A 130 20.43 8.48 -7.56
C VAL A 130 19.39 9.52 -8.03
N PHE A 131 19.59 10.81 -7.68
CA PHE A 131 18.74 11.91 -8.15
C PHE A 131 19.10 12.35 -9.56
N GLU A 132 20.38 12.46 -9.89
CA GLU A 132 20.87 12.80 -11.22
C GLU A 132 20.41 11.76 -12.25
N LEU A 133 20.48 10.49 -11.89
CA LEU A 133 20.06 9.36 -12.73
C LEU A 133 18.54 9.15 -12.76
N GLY A 134 17.76 9.93 -12.00
CA GLY A 134 16.31 9.89 -12.04
C GLY A 134 15.64 8.76 -11.24
N PHE A 135 16.39 7.94 -10.50
CA PHE A 135 15.82 6.88 -9.67
C PHE A 135 15.01 7.42 -8.49
N VAL A 136 15.41 8.58 -7.96
CA VAL A 136 14.70 9.28 -6.89
C VAL A 136 14.50 10.74 -7.27
N ALA A 137 13.35 11.31 -6.91
CA ALA A 137 13.02 12.70 -7.20
C ALA A 137 12.77 13.51 -5.92
N THR A 138 13.10 14.81 -5.94
CA THR A 138 12.83 15.74 -4.85
C THR A 138 11.35 16.16 -4.76
N LYS A 139 10.59 15.92 -5.84
CA LYS A 139 9.13 16.08 -5.91
C LYS A 139 8.54 14.79 -6.46
N SER A 140 7.59 14.23 -5.77
CA SER A 140 6.97 12.96 -6.15
C SER A 140 5.54 13.14 -6.64
N SER A 141 5.19 12.46 -7.74
CA SER A 141 3.79 12.36 -8.19
C SER A 141 2.89 11.66 -7.17
N HIS A 142 3.44 10.75 -6.37
CA HIS A 142 2.74 10.06 -5.29
C HIS A 142 2.15 11.00 -4.23
N THR A 143 2.75 12.18 -4.03
CA THR A 143 2.23 13.21 -3.09
C THR A 143 0.86 13.76 -3.51
N ARG A 144 0.46 13.58 -4.77
CA ARG A 144 -0.87 13.95 -5.27
C ARG A 144 -1.91 12.84 -5.09
N GLY A 145 -1.48 11.62 -4.71
CA GLY A 145 -2.36 10.48 -4.42
C GLY A 145 -2.99 9.80 -5.64
N SER A 146 -2.47 10.05 -6.84
CA SER A 146 -2.95 9.39 -8.08
C SER A 146 -1.84 8.60 -8.78
N THR A 147 -0.78 8.27 -8.03
CA THR A 147 0.30 7.38 -8.47
C THR A 147 0.36 6.21 -7.49
N VAL A 148 0.60 5.02 -8.03
CA VAL A 148 0.70 3.78 -7.26
C VAL A 148 1.87 2.97 -7.78
N ASP A 149 2.67 2.42 -6.86
CA ASP A 149 3.68 1.39 -7.15
C ASP A 149 3.06 0.03 -6.85
N LEU A 150 3.11 -0.87 -7.82
CA LEU A 150 2.48 -2.18 -7.71
C LEU A 150 3.17 -3.21 -8.60
N THR A 151 2.83 -4.48 -8.37
CA THR A 151 3.12 -5.58 -9.29
C THR A 151 1.88 -6.46 -9.46
N ILE A 152 1.98 -7.44 -10.34
CA ILE A 152 0.94 -8.45 -10.57
C ILE A 152 1.33 -9.72 -9.82
N ILE A 153 0.36 -10.35 -9.17
CA ILE A 153 0.51 -11.64 -8.49
C ILE A 153 -0.42 -12.69 -9.09
N ASN A 154 0.01 -13.93 -9.07
CA ASN A 154 -0.87 -15.07 -9.29
C ASN A 154 -1.70 -15.31 -8.02
N LEU A 155 -3.03 -15.35 -8.12
CA LEU A 155 -3.93 -15.45 -6.98
C LEU A 155 -3.91 -16.83 -6.30
N GLU A 156 -3.56 -17.89 -6.99
CA GLU A 156 -3.43 -19.24 -6.44
C GLU A 156 -2.14 -19.38 -5.64
N THR A 157 -1.00 -19.04 -6.25
CA THR A 157 0.33 -19.23 -5.66
C THR A 157 0.78 -18.09 -4.77
N LYS A 158 0.13 -16.93 -4.85
CA LYS A 158 0.49 -15.66 -4.19
C LYS A 158 1.87 -15.12 -4.56
N LYS A 159 2.45 -15.62 -5.64
CA LYS A 159 3.75 -15.17 -6.14
C LYS A 159 3.60 -14.01 -7.11
N GLU A 160 4.54 -13.09 -7.04
CA GLU A 160 4.71 -12.03 -8.03
C GLU A 160 5.04 -12.61 -9.40
N LEU A 161 4.54 -12.01 -10.47
CA LEU A 161 5.02 -12.27 -11.82
C LEU A 161 6.41 -11.63 -11.98
N ASP A 162 7.23 -12.24 -12.84
CA ASP A 162 8.54 -11.69 -13.17
C ASP A 162 8.37 -10.43 -14.03
N MET A 163 8.79 -9.30 -13.47
CA MET A 163 8.75 -7.99 -14.13
C MET A 163 10.15 -7.52 -14.54
N GLY A 164 11.15 -8.43 -14.56
CA GLY A 164 12.53 -8.16 -14.92
C GLY A 164 13.38 -7.67 -13.76
N SER A 165 12.85 -6.86 -12.85
CA SER A 165 13.56 -6.42 -11.64
C SER A 165 12.61 -6.34 -10.45
N GLY A 166 13.18 -6.37 -9.23
CA GLY A 166 12.40 -6.16 -8.01
C GLY A 166 12.02 -4.68 -7.82
N PHE A 167 11.04 -4.44 -6.95
CA PHE A 167 10.63 -3.10 -6.57
C PHE A 167 11.82 -2.28 -6.03
N ASP A 168 11.90 -1.00 -6.42
CA ASP A 168 12.98 -0.07 -6.03
C ASP A 168 14.39 -0.52 -6.41
N PHE A 169 14.56 -1.41 -7.38
CA PHE A 169 15.87 -1.74 -7.89
C PHE A 169 16.40 -0.61 -8.79
N PHE A 170 17.52 0.02 -8.42
CA PHE A 170 18.16 1.09 -9.18
C PHE A 170 19.27 0.48 -10.06
N GLY A 171 18.99 0.31 -11.32
CA GLY A 171 19.89 -0.27 -12.29
C GLY A 171 19.36 -0.12 -13.71
N ALA A 172 20.16 -0.44 -14.71
CA ALA A 172 19.80 -0.31 -16.13
C ALA A 172 18.53 -1.06 -16.48
N ILE A 173 18.34 -2.27 -15.93
CA ILE A 173 17.15 -3.12 -16.16
C ILE A 173 15.81 -2.48 -15.68
N SER A 174 15.88 -1.48 -14.78
CA SER A 174 14.69 -0.78 -14.27
C SER A 174 14.31 0.44 -15.12
N ILE A 175 15.05 0.73 -16.18
CA ILE A 175 14.78 1.86 -17.07
C ILE A 175 13.80 1.38 -18.16
N HIS A 176 12.77 2.19 -18.45
CA HIS A 176 11.70 1.86 -19.41
C HIS A 176 12.21 1.39 -20.78
N ASP A 177 13.31 1.97 -21.26
CA ASP A 177 13.89 1.68 -22.59
C ASP A 177 15.00 0.62 -22.52
N PHE A 178 15.06 -0.19 -21.45
CA PHE A 178 16.02 -1.29 -21.35
C PHE A 178 15.70 -2.35 -22.44
N PRO A 179 16.66 -2.76 -23.27
CA PRO A 179 16.45 -3.66 -24.41
C PRO A 179 16.14 -5.10 -23.99
#